data_87dd3c8cb73f5b971ab960e6ef45e7c2
#
_entry.id   87dd3c8cb73f5b971ab960e6ef45e7c2
#
_cell.length_a   1.000
_cell.length_b   1.000
_cell.length_c   1.000
_cell.angle_alpha   90.00
_cell.angle_beta   90.00
_cell.angle_gamma   90.00
#
_symmetry.space_group_name_H-M   'P 1'
#
loop_
_entity.id
_entity.type
_entity.pdbx_description
1 polymer ?
#
loop_
_entity_poly.entity_id
_entity_poly.type
_entity_poly.pdbx_seq_one_letter_code
_entity_poly.pdbx_strand_id
1 'polypeptide(L)'
;MRIGILTGGGDVPGLNPCIKAVVHRVAHEGHEVVGFRRGWGGLLYTDPSDPESVATNTMELTPSNVRTVDRTGGTFLHTSRTNPGRVRPSEVPDFLGGPPEGEGPFDYTEHSLEVLDALGVDVLIPIGGD
;
A
#
# COMPACT_ATOMS: atom_id res chain seq x y z
N MET A 1 -13.76 -4.62 -11.02
CA MET A 1 -12.94 -5.05 -9.87
C MET A 1 -11.86 -4.02 -9.62
N ARG A 2 -11.57 -3.76 -8.38
CA ARG A 2 -10.53 -2.82 -7.99
C ARG A 2 -9.42 -3.59 -7.29
N ILE A 3 -8.21 -3.47 -7.80
CA ILE A 3 -7.06 -4.24 -7.35
C ILE A 3 -6.07 -3.30 -6.68
N GLY A 4 -5.68 -3.63 -5.45
CA GLY A 4 -4.64 -2.91 -4.73
C GLY A 4 -3.27 -3.55 -4.97
N ILE A 5 -2.23 -2.74 -5.03
CA ILE A 5 -0.86 -3.21 -5.15
C ILE A 5 0.02 -2.42 -4.19
N LEU A 6 0.93 -3.13 -3.54
CA LEU A 6 1.95 -2.51 -2.70
C LEU A 6 3.26 -3.28 -2.84
N THR A 7 4.35 -2.59 -2.51
CA THR A 7 5.68 -3.20 -2.47
C THR A 7 6.24 -3.09 -1.06
N GLY A 8 6.74 -4.18 -0.52
CA GLY A 8 7.27 -4.25 0.85
C GLY A 8 8.71 -4.73 0.88
N GLY A 9 9.35 -4.58 2.04
CA GLY A 9 10.74 -4.94 2.22
C GLY A 9 11.69 -3.91 1.60
N GLY A 10 12.86 -4.36 1.15
CA GLY A 10 13.85 -3.49 0.53
C GLY A 10 13.61 -3.25 -0.95
N ASP A 11 14.16 -2.17 -1.48
CA ASP A 11 14.15 -1.91 -2.91
C ASP A 11 15.01 -2.93 -3.64
N VAL A 12 14.44 -3.55 -4.68
CA VAL A 12 15.18 -4.47 -5.54
C VAL A 12 14.86 -4.16 -7.01
N PRO A 13 15.77 -4.51 -7.94
CA PRO A 13 15.47 -4.38 -9.36
C PRO A 13 14.26 -5.24 -9.75
N GLY A 14 13.45 -4.73 -10.66
CA GLY A 14 12.30 -5.46 -11.16
C GLY A 14 10.96 -5.11 -10.53
N LEU A 15 10.95 -4.34 -9.43
CA LEU A 15 9.69 -3.93 -8.81
C LEU A 15 8.87 -3.01 -9.72
N ASN A 16 9.50 -1.97 -10.29
CA ASN A 16 8.79 -1.05 -11.19
C ASN A 16 8.30 -1.75 -12.46
N PRO A 17 9.10 -2.58 -13.15
CA PRO A 17 8.57 -3.36 -14.27
C PRO A 17 7.41 -4.27 -13.90
N CYS A 18 7.46 -4.88 -12.73
CA CYS A 18 6.37 -5.73 -12.23
C CYS A 18 5.09 -4.92 -12.02
N ILE A 19 5.19 -3.75 -11.38
CA ILE A 19 4.04 -2.86 -11.17
C ILE A 19 3.44 -2.46 -12.53
N LYS A 20 4.28 -2.05 -13.47
CA LYS A 20 3.84 -1.67 -14.81
C LYS A 20 3.11 -2.81 -15.50
N ALA A 21 3.65 -4.03 -15.44
CA ALA A 21 3.04 -5.20 -16.07
C ALA A 21 1.66 -5.50 -15.47
N VAL A 22 1.54 -5.45 -14.14
CA VAL A 22 0.26 -5.67 -13.46
C VAL A 22 -0.75 -4.61 -13.87
N VAL A 23 -0.37 -3.33 -13.87
CA VAL A 23 -1.27 -2.24 -14.23
C VAL A 23 -1.77 -2.37 -15.65
N HIS A 24 -0.89 -2.67 -16.61
CA HIS A 24 -1.29 -2.86 -18.01
C HIS A 24 -2.23 -4.03 -18.17
N ARG A 25 -1.94 -5.16 -17.52
CA ARG A 25 -2.78 -6.35 -17.62
C ARG A 25 -4.16 -6.11 -17.01
N VAL A 26 -4.20 -5.52 -15.83
CA VAL A 26 -5.47 -5.25 -15.11
C VAL A 26 -6.32 -4.25 -15.89
N ALA A 27 -5.71 -3.19 -16.42
CA ALA A 27 -6.42 -2.19 -17.22
C ALA A 27 -6.97 -2.80 -18.51
N HIS A 28 -6.21 -3.69 -19.15
CA HIS A 28 -6.64 -4.39 -20.35
C HIS A 28 -7.90 -5.23 -20.11
N GLU A 29 -8.03 -5.80 -18.92
CA GLU A 29 -9.19 -6.59 -18.51
C GLU A 29 -10.36 -5.71 -18.02
N GLY A 30 -10.22 -4.39 -18.05
CA GLY A 30 -11.28 -3.45 -17.66
C GLY A 30 -11.39 -3.19 -16.17
N HIS A 31 -10.34 -3.48 -15.39
CA HIS A 31 -10.32 -3.27 -13.96
C HIS A 31 -9.46 -2.07 -13.57
N GLU A 32 -9.61 -1.62 -12.33
CA GLU A 32 -8.88 -0.48 -11.78
C GLU A 32 -7.77 -0.95 -10.84
N VAL A 33 -6.69 -0.16 -10.75
CA VAL A 33 -5.58 -0.44 -9.84
C VAL A 33 -5.32 0.77 -8.94
N VAL A 34 -5.20 0.52 -7.65
CA VAL A 34 -4.75 1.52 -6.68
C VAL A 34 -3.43 1.05 -6.07
N GLY A 35 -2.43 1.93 -6.06
CA GLY A 35 -1.16 1.67 -5.40
C GLY A 35 -1.14 2.24 -3.99
N PHE A 36 -0.60 1.48 -3.04
CA PHE A 36 -0.38 1.96 -1.68
C PHE A 36 1.09 2.37 -1.56
N ARG A 37 1.33 3.60 -1.14
CA ARG A 37 2.68 4.12 -0.97
C ARG A 37 3.32 3.54 0.29
N ARG A 38 4.61 3.26 0.24
CA ARG A 38 5.38 2.73 1.38
C ARG A 38 4.86 1.39 1.90
N GLY A 39 4.35 0.56 1.00
CA GLY A 39 3.94 -0.81 1.32
C GLY A 39 2.84 -0.89 2.37
N TRP A 40 2.99 -1.82 3.31
CA TRP A 40 2.04 -2.00 4.40
C TRP A 40 1.95 -0.78 5.31
N GLY A 41 3.01 0.04 5.37
CA GLY A 41 3.00 1.30 6.11
C GLY A 41 1.95 2.26 5.56
N GLY A 42 1.80 2.33 4.24
CA GLY A 42 0.78 3.14 3.62
C GLY A 42 -0.63 2.76 4.04
N LEU A 43 -0.92 1.45 4.11
CA LEU A 43 -2.20 0.96 4.63
C LEU A 43 -2.41 1.33 6.09
N LEU A 44 -1.38 1.11 6.93
CA LEU A 44 -1.46 1.42 8.35
C LEU A 44 -1.76 2.90 8.59
N TYR A 45 -1.12 3.80 7.83
CA TYR A 45 -1.22 5.24 8.02
C TYR A 45 -2.36 5.89 7.24
N THR A 46 -3.18 5.12 6.54
CA THR A 46 -4.36 5.65 5.84
C THR A 46 -5.55 5.71 6.78
N ASP A 47 -6.12 6.93 6.93
CA ASP A 47 -7.40 7.12 7.56
C ASP A 47 -8.44 7.19 6.45
N PRO A 48 -9.28 6.15 6.28
CA PRO A 48 -10.22 6.12 5.14
C PRO A 48 -11.32 7.17 5.23
N SER A 49 -11.52 7.77 6.39
CA SER A 49 -12.48 8.86 6.56
C SER A 49 -11.90 10.23 6.22
N ASP A 50 -10.59 10.33 6.01
CA ASP A 50 -9.90 11.58 5.69
C ASP A 50 -9.40 11.55 4.24
N PRO A 51 -10.03 12.29 3.31
CA PRO A 51 -9.60 12.32 1.91
C PRO A 51 -8.15 12.72 1.71
N GLU A 52 -7.61 13.59 2.55
CA GLU A 52 -6.21 14.00 2.47
C GLU A 52 -5.26 12.86 2.82
N SER A 53 -5.60 12.07 3.85
CA SER A 53 -4.84 10.89 4.22
C SER A 53 -4.83 9.86 3.09
N VAL A 54 -5.99 9.63 2.48
CA VAL A 54 -6.10 8.71 1.33
C VAL A 54 -5.23 9.20 0.18
N ALA A 55 -5.30 10.48 -0.15
CA ALA A 55 -4.50 11.06 -1.25
C ALA A 55 -2.99 10.99 -0.99
N THR A 56 -2.58 11.09 0.27
CA THR A 56 -1.17 11.01 0.65
C THR A 56 -0.61 9.60 0.55
N ASN A 57 -1.40 8.59 0.88
CA ASN A 57 -0.94 7.21 1.04
C ASN A 57 -1.31 6.29 -0.13
N THR A 58 -2.11 6.76 -1.07
CA THR A 58 -2.53 5.96 -2.22
C THR A 58 -2.33 6.71 -3.53
N MET A 59 -2.35 5.97 -4.63
CA MET A 59 -2.22 6.53 -5.96
C MET A 59 -3.00 5.68 -6.95
N GLU A 60 -3.89 6.29 -7.72
CA GLU A 60 -4.53 5.56 -8.82
C GLU A 60 -3.48 5.23 -9.88
N LEU A 61 -3.39 3.98 -10.27
CA LEU A 61 -2.41 3.52 -11.25
C LEU A 61 -3.09 3.23 -12.58
N THR A 62 -2.63 3.92 -13.62
CA THR A 62 -3.14 3.77 -14.98
C THR A 62 -1.99 3.49 -15.92
N PRO A 63 -2.23 2.89 -17.10
CA PRO A 63 -1.16 2.71 -18.09
C PRO A 63 -0.42 4.02 -18.39
N SER A 64 -1.11 5.15 -18.37
CA SER A 64 -0.53 6.45 -18.64
C SER A 64 0.48 6.87 -17.57
N ASN A 65 0.11 6.74 -16.28
CA ASN A 65 1.00 7.22 -15.21
C ASN A 65 2.13 6.24 -14.84
N VAL A 66 2.07 4.98 -15.31
CA VAL A 66 3.16 4.02 -15.10
C VAL A 66 4.01 3.79 -16.36
N ARG A 67 3.79 4.56 -17.41
CA ARG A 67 4.40 4.32 -18.72
C ARG A 67 5.93 4.23 -18.69
N THR A 68 6.58 5.04 -17.87
CA THR A 68 8.04 5.12 -17.84
C THR A 68 8.68 4.60 -16.55
N VAL A 69 7.90 4.02 -15.62
CA VAL A 69 8.44 3.61 -14.33
C VAL A 69 9.46 2.47 -14.43
N ASP A 70 9.37 1.65 -15.48
CA ASP A 70 10.32 0.57 -15.73
C ASP A 70 11.74 1.05 -16.07
N ARG A 71 11.90 2.34 -16.37
CA ARG A 71 13.19 2.97 -16.63
C ARG A 71 13.89 3.46 -15.36
N THR A 72 13.22 3.33 -14.21
CA THR A 72 13.71 3.78 -12.92
C THR A 72 14.00 2.57 -12.03
N GLY A 73 15.07 2.60 -11.29
CA GLY A 73 15.37 1.54 -10.34
C GLY A 73 14.48 1.61 -9.10
N GLY A 74 14.47 0.54 -8.31
CA GLY A 74 13.71 0.45 -7.07
C GLY A 74 12.21 0.32 -7.29
N THR A 75 11.44 1.02 -6.46
CA THR A 75 9.99 1.05 -6.58
C THR A 75 9.49 2.50 -6.48
N PHE A 76 8.63 2.91 -7.42
CA PHE A 76 8.09 4.28 -7.38
C PHE A 76 6.99 4.42 -6.33
N LEU A 77 6.42 3.33 -5.84
CA LEU A 77 5.47 3.34 -4.71
C LEU A 77 6.18 3.43 -3.35
N HIS A 78 7.48 3.24 -3.34
CA HIS A 78 8.30 3.13 -2.15
C HIS A 78 7.94 1.90 -1.30
N THR A 79 8.76 1.59 -0.34
CA THR A 79 8.56 0.44 0.54
C THR A 79 8.67 0.85 2.00
N SER A 80 8.27 -0.05 2.88
CA SER A 80 8.54 0.03 4.30
C SER A 80 8.72 -1.39 4.84
N ARG A 81 9.26 -1.48 6.04
CA ARG A 81 9.35 -2.75 6.77
C ARG A 81 8.25 -2.88 7.81
N THR A 82 7.19 -2.10 7.67
CA THR A 82 6.03 -2.14 8.55
C THR A 82 5.30 -3.45 8.40
N ASN A 83 4.96 -4.06 9.54
CA ASN A 83 4.09 -5.23 9.60
C ASN A 83 2.84 -4.85 10.38
N PRO A 84 1.67 -4.74 9.72
CA PRO A 84 0.44 -4.33 10.41
C PRO A 84 0.01 -5.28 11.52
N GLY A 85 0.46 -6.53 11.50
CA GLY A 85 0.20 -7.48 12.56
C GLY A 85 1.12 -7.36 13.77
N ARG A 86 2.17 -6.53 13.67
CA ARG A 86 3.17 -6.34 14.74
C ARG A 86 3.68 -4.91 14.74
N VAL A 87 2.82 -3.99 15.16
CA VAL A 87 3.13 -2.55 15.14
C VAL A 87 3.71 -2.13 16.49
N ARG A 88 4.88 -1.52 16.47
CA ARG A 88 5.50 -0.99 17.68
C ARG A 88 4.73 0.25 18.17
N PRO A 89 4.72 0.52 19.50
CA PRO A 89 3.98 1.68 20.05
C PRO A 89 4.34 3.00 19.36
N SER A 90 5.61 3.20 19.02
CA SER A 90 6.09 4.42 18.36
C SER A 90 5.58 4.57 16.93
N GLU A 91 5.08 3.50 16.33
CA GLU A 91 4.61 3.48 14.94
C GLU A 91 3.09 3.56 14.82
N VAL A 92 2.36 3.55 15.94
CA VAL A 92 0.89 3.61 15.91
C VAL A 92 0.43 4.99 15.45
N PRO A 93 -0.42 5.08 14.41
CA PRO A 93 -0.93 6.37 13.94
C PRO A 93 -1.76 7.10 14.99
N ASP A 94 -1.65 8.42 15.02
CA ASP A 94 -2.39 9.25 15.97
C ASP A 94 -3.90 9.14 15.80
N PHE A 95 -4.39 8.99 14.57
CA PHE A 95 -5.83 8.89 14.31
C PHE A 95 -6.44 7.59 14.85
N LEU A 96 -5.62 6.61 15.20
CA LEU A 96 -6.07 5.36 15.85
C LEU A 96 -6.04 5.47 17.37
N GLY A 97 -5.88 6.69 17.92
CA GLY A 97 -5.88 6.95 19.36
C GLY A 97 -4.51 6.83 20.00
N GLY A 98 -3.45 6.73 19.21
CA GLY A 98 -2.10 6.52 19.72
C GLY A 98 -1.88 5.10 20.23
N PRO A 99 -0.71 4.82 20.82
CA PRO A 99 -0.41 3.45 21.28
C PRO A 99 -1.32 3.04 22.43
N PRO A 100 -1.85 1.80 22.39
CA PRO A 100 -2.57 1.23 23.56
C PRO A 100 -1.64 1.06 24.76
N GLU A 101 -2.22 0.80 25.91
CA GLU A 101 -1.43 0.46 27.09
C GLU A 101 -0.66 -0.85 26.86
N GLY A 102 0.57 -0.92 27.35
CA GLY A 102 1.42 -2.09 27.22
C GLY A 102 2.64 -1.82 26.37
N GLU A 103 3.48 -2.82 26.22
CA GLU A 103 4.75 -2.71 25.51
C GLU A 103 4.64 -3.03 24.02
N GLY A 104 3.54 -3.65 23.60
CA GLY A 104 3.37 -4.12 22.23
C GLY A 104 4.24 -5.33 21.91
N PRO A 105 4.44 -5.69 20.64
CA PRO A 105 3.83 -5.02 19.47
C PRO A 105 2.32 -5.25 19.41
N PHE A 106 1.64 -4.38 18.67
CA PHE A 106 0.18 -4.42 18.55
C PHE A 106 -0.24 -4.86 17.15
N ASP A 107 -1.41 -5.52 17.06
CA ASP A 107 -1.96 -6.03 15.81
C ASP A 107 -3.01 -5.06 15.25
N TYR A 108 -2.73 -4.49 14.08
CA TYR A 108 -3.65 -3.61 13.35
C TYR A 108 -4.11 -4.21 12.01
N THR A 109 -4.10 -5.54 11.92
CA THR A 109 -4.59 -6.23 10.71
C THR A 109 -6.03 -5.86 10.39
N GLU A 110 -6.88 -5.77 11.40
CA GLU A 110 -8.29 -5.41 11.23
C GLU A 110 -8.43 -4.01 10.63
N HIS A 111 -7.64 -3.04 11.09
CA HIS A 111 -7.62 -1.70 10.51
C HIS A 111 -7.21 -1.74 9.04
N SER A 112 -6.20 -2.52 8.67
CA SER A 112 -5.78 -2.66 7.28
C SER A 112 -6.90 -3.22 6.40
N LEU A 113 -7.65 -4.20 6.92
CA LEU A 113 -8.80 -4.75 6.20
C LEU A 113 -9.92 -3.71 6.05
N GLU A 114 -10.15 -2.89 7.07
CA GLU A 114 -11.14 -1.82 7.00
C GLU A 114 -10.77 -0.76 5.95
N VAL A 115 -9.49 -0.42 5.83
CA VAL A 115 -8.99 0.50 4.81
C VAL A 115 -9.25 -0.06 3.42
N LEU A 116 -8.91 -1.32 3.19
CA LEU A 116 -9.13 -1.98 1.90
C LEU A 116 -10.61 -1.99 1.54
N ASP A 117 -11.47 -2.32 2.49
CA ASP A 117 -12.91 -2.33 2.28
C ASP A 117 -13.45 -0.93 1.99
N ALA A 118 -13.04 0.07 2.75
CA ALA A 118 -13.49 1.46 2.56
C ALA A 118 -13.06 2.02 1.20
N LEU A 119 -11.92 1.60 0.67
CA LEU A 119 -11.43 2.02 -0.64
C LEU A 119 -11.96 1.16 -1.79
N GLY A 120 -12.80 0.17 -1.47
CA GLY A 120 -13.39 -0.71 -2.47
C GLY A 120 -12.41 -1.67 -3.13
N VAL A 121 -11.33 -2.02 -2.45
CA VAL A 121 -10.31 -2.92 -2.98
C VAL A 121 -10.77 -4.36 -2.81
N ASP A 122 -10.92 -5.07 -3.93
CA ASP A 122 -11.40 -6.46 -3.95
C ASP A 122 -10.27 -7.48 -3.79
N VAL A 123 -9.09 -7.14 -4.32
CA VAL A 123 -7.91 -8.03 -4.32
C VAL A 123 -6.69 -7.18 -4.01
N LEU A 124 -5.79 -7.69 -3.18
CA LEU A 124 -4.52 -7.03 -2.89
C LEU A 124 -3.37 -7.90 -3.41
N ILE A 125 -2.45 -7.29 -4.14
CA ILE A 125 -1.23 -7.93 -4.63
C ILE A 125 -0.04 -7.32 -3.89
N PRO A 126 0.44 -7.96 -2.82
CA PRO A 126 1.67 -7.53 -2.17
C PRO A 126 2.88 -8.12 -2.90
N ILE A 127 3.87 -7.26 -3.13
CA ILE A 127 5.11 -7.66 -3.81
C ILE A 127 6.28 -7.31 -2.89
N GLY A 128 7.16 -8.24 -2.68
CA GLY A 128 8.38 -7.99 -1.91
C GLY A 128 8.69 -9.10 -0.92
N GLY A 129 9.76 -8.87 -0.14
CA GLY A 129 10.37 -9.90 0.68
C GLY A 129 9.75 -10.10 2.05
N ASP A 130 9.36 -9.08 2.73
CA ASP A 130 8.89 -9.17 4.14
C ASP A 130 7.38 -9.06 4.27
#